data_7d923ade8eeac48ded58372c3b1954d6
#
_entry.id   7d923ade8eeac48ded58372c3b1954d6
#
_cell.length_a   1.000
_cell.length_b   1.000
_cell.length_c   1.000
_cell.angle_alpha   90.00
_cell.angle_beta   90.00
_cell.angle_gamma   90.00
#
_symmetry.space_group_name_H-M   'P 1'
#
loop_
_entity.id
_entity.type
_entity.pdbx_description
1 polymer ?
#
loop_
_entity_poly.entity_id
_entity_poly.type
_entity_poly.pdbx_seq_one_letter_code
_entity_poly.pdbx_strand_id
1 'polypeptide(L)'
;MNLRAMVFGPAYLDRVLRVDRPLVAPALGPPIDQSVDGSLGFAGGRNLELTDPSGYTIEIALPSGWPGPSGRIELERGIRAGATGRRAVSGLSWTDDLGGMGAGYATALAGTLYCALGPEDDPISQVIASLLDRQAIAYSTIRVADHGADWTLLVSSGMHGDKLPIGFRGCHAALAAGSFDPWLSLPCDLRVAAALPNRLAAHILSAPGASCRVFAPAMRNMRDQAYLLSSFAGSIDLLCCNRQEWETLDDREEVAWRVSILVVTDGPSGSLARFTTPQGEPGTIRVPAFPRNRPPRDTNRAGEAFAATFISTLLSQGWQPASGVVAADLVRQAMIRAAAAAALVLDRTDFGFPAPEAIDIALR
;
A
#
# COMPACT_ATOMS: atom_id res chain seq x y z
N MET A 1 -18.76 12.63 12.48
CA MET A 1 -17.69 12.68 13.50
C MET A 1 -16.39 12.94 12.74
N ASN A 2 -15.69 14.06 12.98
CA ASN A 2 -14.38 14.29 12.38
C ASN A 2 -13.35 13.53 13.21
N LEU A 3 -12.92 12.37 12.74
CA LEU A 3 -11.86 11.60 13.37
C LEU A 3 -10.52 12.31 13.17
N ARG A 4 -9.79 12.56 14.25
CA ARG A 4 -8.40 13.04 14.16
C ARG A 4 -7.51 11.85 13.89
N ALA A 5 -7.29 11.54 12.59
CA ALA A 5 -6.45 10.45 12.14
C ALA A 5 -5.01 10.93 11.87
N MET A 6 -4.04 10.24 12.45
CA MET A 6 -2.61 10.38 12.19
C MET A 6 -2.14 9.15 11.43
N VAL A 7 -1.64 9.34 10.23
CA VAL A 7 -1.17 8.27 9.35
C VAL A 7 0.34 8.38 9.17
N PHE A 8 1.07 7.38 9.63
CA PHE A 8 2.51 7.25 9.47
C PHE A 8 2.79 6.24 8.37
N GLY A 9 3.40 6.69 7.29
CA GLY A 9 3.64 5.82 6.15
C GLY A 9 4.17 6.57 4.93
N PRO A 10 4.52 5.82 3.86
CA PRO A 10 5.11 6.43 2.70
C PRO A 10 4.10 7.18 1.83
N ALA A 11 4.59 8.28 1.24
CA ALA A 11 4.12 8.82 -0.01
C ALA A 11 5.17 8.51 -1.07
N TYR A 12 4.76 7.91 -2.17
CA TYR A 12 5.64 7.54 -3.28
C TYR A 12 5.26 8.32 -4.53
N LEU A 13 6.22 8.44 -5.43
CA LEU A 13 5.94 8.74 -6.81
C LEU A 13 5.75 7.41 -7.56
N ASP A 14 4.57 7.17 -8.11
CA ASP A 14 4.34 6.09 -9.05
C ASP A 14 4.48 6.66 -10.48
N ARG A 15 5.62 6.40 -11.12
CA ARG A 15 5.87 6.80 -12.51
C ARG A 15 5.48 5.68 -13.45
N VAL A 16 4.37 5.86 -14.16
CA VAL A 16 3.82 4.86 -15.09
C VAL A 16 4.36 5.10 -16.48
N LEU A 17 5.18 4.17 -16.97
CA LEU A 17 5.69 4.15 -18.35
C LEU A 17 4.82 3.21 -19.19
N ARG A 18 4.09 3.75 -20.13
CA ARG A 18 3.30 2.98 -21.10
C ARG A 18 4.16 2.56 -22.27
N VAL A 19 4.08 1.28 -22.63
CA VAL A 19 4.82 0.69 -23.76
C VAL A 19 3.88 0.19 -24.84
N ASP A 20 4.40 0.08 -26.07
CA ASP A 20 3.65 -0.20 -27.30
C ASP A 20 3.13 -1.64 -27.42
N ARG A 21 3.70 -2.57 -26.67
CA ARG A 21 3.35 -3.99 -26.74
C ARG A 21 3.60 -4.70 -25.41
N PRO A 22 3.00 -5.88 -25.18
CA PRO A 22 3.17 -6.64 -23.95
C PRO A 22 4.64 -6.91 -23.64
N LEU A 23 5.00 -6.80 -22.35
CA LEU A 23 6.34 -7.06 -21.83
C LEU A 23 6.73 -8.54 -22.01
N VAL A 24 5.73 -9.43 -22.00
CA VAL A 24 5.90 -10.86 -22.22
C VAL A 24 5.05 -11.31 -23.39
N ALA A 25 5.55 -12.26 -24.19
CA ALA A 25 4.74 -12.86 -25.24
C ALA A 25 3.57 -13.63 -24.61
N PRO A 26 2.34 -13.56 -25.18
CA PRO A 26 1.15 -14.22 -24.60
C PRO A 26 1.31 -15.72 -24.33
N ALA A 27 2.11 -16.42 -25.17
CA ALA A 27 2.39 -17.86 -25.04
C ALA A 27 3.24 -18.22 -23.79
N LEU A 28 3.78 -17.25 -23.08
CA LEU A 28 4.72 -17.45 -22.00
C LEU A 28 4.07 -17.45 -20.59
N GLY A 29 2.71 -17.49 -20.47
CA GLY A 29 1.95 -17.66 -19.20
C GLY A 29 1.51 -16.35 -18.53
N PRO A 30 1.17 -16.35 -17.23
CA PRO A 30 0.46 -15.27 -16.59
C PRO A 30 1.20 -13.93 -16.64
N PRO A 31 0.49 -12.78 -16.48
CA PRO A 31 1.06 -11.45 -16.45
C PRO A 31 2.21 -11.32 -15.45
N ILE A 32 3.14 -10.44 -15.73
CA ILE A 32 4.18 -10.08 -14.78
C ILE A 32 3.53 -9.20 -13.71
N ASP A 33 3.43 -9.73 -12.51
CA ASP A 33 3.00 -8.99 -11.32
C ASP A 33 4.02 -9.28 -10.20
N GLN A 34 5.21 -8.70 -10.33
CA GLN A 34 6.27 -8.86 -9.34
C GLN A 34 6.79 -7.49 -8.94
N SER A 35 6.71 -7.17 -7.65
CA SER A 35 7.48 -6.06 -7.11
C SER A 35 8.94 -6.51 -6.97
N VAL A 36 9.86 -5.70 -7.46
CA VAL A 36 11.29 -5.93 -7.34
C VAL A 36 11.82 -4.98 -6.27
N ASP A 37 12.35 -5.56 -5.18
CA ASP A 37 13.07 -4.83 -4.15
C ASP A 37 14.57 -5.09 -4.34
N GLY A 38 15.38 -4.04 -4.44
CA GLY A 38 16.84 -4.18 -4.57
C GLY A 38 17.52 -2.88 -4.94
N SER A 39 18.85 -2.84 -4.82
CA SER A 39 19.65 -1.77 -5.37
C SER A 39 19.81 -2.00 -6.87
N LEU A 40 19.33 -1.05 -7.65
CA LEU A 40 19.36 -1.13 -9.10
C LEU A 40 20.45 -0.19 -9.62
N GLY A 41 21.29 -0.72 -10.52
CA GLY A 41 22.29 0.08 -11.23
C GLY A 41 21.76 0.58 -12.57
N PHE A 42 22.00 1.85 -12.89
CA PHE A 42 21.71 2.41 -14.22
C PHE A 42 23.00 2.59 -15.00
N ALA A 43 23.05 2.07 -16.22
CA ALA A 43 24.12 2.33 -17.17
C ALA A 43 23.60 3.24 -18.29
N GLY A 44 24.27 4.36 -18.55
CA GLY A 44 23.80 5.46 -19.41
C GLY A 44 23.38 5.07 -20.82
N GLY A 45 22.37 5.78 -21.36
CA GLY A 45 21.82 5.61 -22.72
C GLY A 45 20.44 6.23 -22.87
N ARG A 46 19.87 6.17 -24.07
CA ARG A 46 18.49 6.62 -24.35
C ARG A 46 17.44 5.51 -24.12
N ASN A 47 17.89 4.29 -23.86
CA ASN A 47 17.03 3.13 -23.64
C ASN A 47 17.14 2.70 -22.18
N LEU A 48 16.02 2.25 -21.64
CA LEU A 48 15.97 1.54 -20.38
C LEU A 48 16.13 0.05 -20.68
N GLU A 49 17.05 -0.64 -20.03
CA GLU A 49 17.28 -2.07 -20.18
C GLU A 49 17.04 -2.76 -18.84
N LEU A 50 16.09 -3.67 -18.81
CA LEU A 50 15.73 -4.50 -17.65
C LEU A 50 16.22 -5.90 -17.90
N THR A 51 17.20 -6.37 -17.13
CA THR A 51 17.71 -7.75 -17.23
C THR A 51 17.48 -8.47 -15.92
N ASP A 52 16.85 -9.63 -15.99
CA ASP A 52 16.68 -10.49 -14.83
C ASP A 52 17.87 -11.45 -14.62
N PRO A 53 17.98 -12.09 -13.44
CA PRO A 53 19.03 -13.04 -13.16
C PRO A 53 19.07 -14.28 -14.08
N SER A 54 17.97 -14.57 -14.80
CA SER A 54 17.92 -15.65 -15.81
C SER A 54 18.48 -15.24 -17.17
N GLY A 55 18.81 -13.95 -17.34
CA GLY A 55 19.32 -13.38 -18.58
C GLY A 55 18.21 -12.92 -19.54
N TYR A 56 16.92 -12.94 -19.11
CA TYR A 56 15.87 -12.33 -19.91
C TYR A 56 16.00 -10.82 -19.85
N THR A 57 16.03 -10.17 -21.02
CA THR A 57 16.22 -8.73 -21.13
C THR A 57 15.02 -8.07 -21.83
N ILE A 58 14.48 -7.02 -21.24
CA ILE A 58 13.54 -6.10 -21.87
C ILE A 58 14.27 -4.80 -22.15
N GLU A 59 14.32 -4.39 -23.40
CA GLU A 59 14.86 -3.10 -23.82
C GLU A 59 13.70 -2.16 -24.17
N ILE A 60 13.67 -0.98 -23.53
CA ILE A 60 12.61 -0.01 -23.67
C ILE A 60 13.19 1.26 -24.25
N ALA A 61 12.82 1.60 -25.49
CA ALA A 61 13.11 2.92 -26.04
C ALA A 61 12.25 3.96 -25.31
N LEU A 62 12.87 4.90 -24.61
CA LEU A 62 12.19 5.88 -23.79
C LEU A 62 11.50 6.95 -24.63
N PRO A 63 10.32 7.45 -24.25
CA PRO A 63 9.63 8.51 -24.96
C PRO A 63 10.36 9.84 -24.82
N SER A 64 10.10 10.77 -25.75
CA SER A 64 10.65 12.12 -25.69
C SER A 64 10.23 12.82 -24.39
N GLY A 65 11.18 13.54 -23.78
CA GLY A 65 10.95 14.25 -22.53
C GLY A 65 10.94 13.39 -21.28
N TRP A 66 11.35 12.12 -21.35
CA TRP A 66 11.49 11.26 -20.17
C TRP A 66 12.34 11.94 -19.08
N PRO A 67 11.78 12.15 -17.86
CA PRO A 67 12.44 12.95 -16.82
C PRO A 67 13.33 12.12 -15.88
N GLY A 68 13.37 10.81 -16.06
CA GLY A 68 14.08 9.88 -15.19
C GLY A 68 15.39 9.39 -15.80
N PRO A 69 16.15 8.59 -15.05
CA PRO A 69 17.32 7.94 -15.57
C PRO A 69 16.96 7.03 -16.74
N SER A 70 17.87 6.99 -17.71
CA SER A 70 17.85 6.02 -18.80
C SER A 70 19.03 5.08 -18.62
N GLY A 71 18.92 3.87 -19.14
CA GLY A 71 20.03 2.93 -19.10
C GLY A 71 19.58 1.51 -18.75
N ARG A 72 20.50 0.75 -18.18
CA ARG A 72 20.30 -0.64 -17.80
C ARG A 72 19.89 -0.73 -16.33
N ILE A 73 18.85 -1.52 -16.05
CA ILE A 73 18.46 -1.90 -14.69
C ILE A 73 18.68 -3.39 -14.56
N GLU A 74 19.46 -3.80 -13.56
CA GLU A 74 19.62 -5.21 -13.21
C GLU A 74 18.65 -5.56 -12.10
N LEU A 75 17.87 -6.62 -12.31
CA LEU A 75 16.85 -7.06 -11.38
C LEU A 75 17.39 -8.23 -10.56
N GLU A 76 17.24 -8.17 -9.24
CA GLU A 76 17.61 -9.28 -8.36
C GLU A 76 16.68 -10.48 -8.51
N ARG A 77 15.43 -10.23 -8.87
CA ARG A 77 14.42 -11.28 -9.10
C ARG A 77 14.04 -11.33 -10.56
N GLY A 78 13.82 -12.55 -11.05
CA GLY A 78 13.41 -12.76 -12.44
C GLY A 78 12.13 -12.00 -12.79
N ILE A 79 12.11 -11.36 -13.96
CA ILE A 79 10.89 -10.82 -14.56
C ILE A 79 9.90 -11.98 -14.75
N ARG A 80 10.43 -13.16 -15.06
CA ARG A 80 9.66 -14.37 -15.16
C ARG A 80 10.54 -15.61 -15.03
N ALA A 81 10.15 -16.57 -14.20
CA ALA A 81 10.86 -17.83 -14.06
C ALA A 81 10.94 -18.59 -15.41
N GLY A 82 12.14 -19.00 -15.82
CA GLY A 82 12.38 -19.77 -17.03
C GLY A 82 12.32 -19.01 -18.36
N ALA A 83 12.14 -17.69 -18.34
CA ALA A 83 12.23 -16.88 -19.55
C ALA A 83 13.70 -16.59 -19.88
N THR A 84 14.09 -16.76 -21.15
CA THR A 84 15.40 -16.40 -21.68
C THR A 84 15.22 -15.59 -22.97
N GLY A 85 16.19 -14.75 -23.30
CA GLY A 85 16.18 -13.96 -24.53
C GLY A 85 16.06 -12.45 -24.33
N ARG A 86 15.81 -11.75 -25.40
CA ARG A 86 15.70 -10.28 -25.44
C ARG A 86 14.40 -9.84 -26.08
N ARG A 87 13.75 -8.84 -25.51
CA ARG A 87 12.57 -8.21 -26.07
C ARG A 87 12.73 -6.70 -26.10
N ALA A 88 12.50 -6.12 -27.25
CA ALA A 88 12.48 -4.66 -27.42
C ALA A 88 11.03 -4.14 -27.44
N VAL A 89 10.78 -3.09 -26.71
CA VAL A 89 9.51 -2.35 -26.67
C VAL A 89 9.77 -0.86 -26.75
N SER A 90 8.76 -0.08 -27.17
CA SER A 90 8.88 1.39 -27.24
C SER A 90 8.01 2.02 -26.17
N GLY A 91 8.58 2.95 -25.41
CA GLY A 91 7.83 3.81 -24.50
C GLY A 91 7.00 4.81 -25.30
N LEU A 92 5.70 4.83 -25.06
CA LEU A 92 4.75 5.71 -25.74
C LEU A 92 4.53 7.01 -24.97
N SER A 93 4.37 6.91 -23.67
CA SER A 93 4.08 8.03 -22.77
C SER A 93 4.41 7.63 -21.34
N TRP A 94 4.46 8.63 -20.47
CA TRP A 94 4.59 8.43 -19.05
C TRP A 94 3.67 9.38 -18.28
N THR A 95 3.29 8.99 -17.07
CA THR A 95 2.52 9.81 -16.13
C THR A 95 3.09 9.65 -14.74
N ASP A 96 3.01 10.71 -13.96
CA ASP A 96 3.39 10.73 -12.56
C ASP A 96 2.11 10.77 -11.69
N ASP A 97 1.93 9.76 -10.88
CA ASP A 97 0.81 9.61 -9.96
C ASP A 97 1.31 9.52 -8.52
N LEU A 98 0.46 9.94 -7.58
CA LEU A 98 0.72 9.75 -6.16
C LEU A 98 0.48 8.29 -5.81
N GLY A 99 1.47 7.66 -5.19
CA GLY A 99 1.41 6.33 -4.63
C GLY A 99 1.74 6.31 -3.14
N GLY A 100 1.86 5.10 -2.61
CA GLY A 100 2.21 4.85 -1.21
C GLY A 100 1.00 4.67 -0.30
N MET A 101 1.05 3.61 0.51
CA MET A 101 -0.03 3.25 1.42
C MET A 101 -0.32 4.35 2.45
N GLY A 102 0.71 5.09 2.90
CA GLY A 102 0.52 6.23 3.81
C GLY A 102 -0.36 7.31 3.20
N ALA A 103 -0.06 7.75 1.97
CA ALA A 103 -0.87 8.73 1.25
C ALA A 103 -2.30 8.21 0.99
N GLY A 104 -2.46 6.93 0.64
CA GLY A 104 -3.76 6.29 0.46
C GLY A 104 -4.62 6.33 1.72
N TYR A 105 -4.08 5.91 2.86
CA TYR A 105 -4.81 5.95 4.14
C TYR A 105 -5.11 7.38 4.59
N ALA A 106 -4.16 8.32 4.45
CA ALA A 106 -4.38 9.71 4.84
C ALA A 106 -5.53 10.33 4.05
N THR A 107 -5.60 10.06 2.75
CA THR A 107 -6.70 10.53 1.90
C THR A 107 -8.03 9.86 2.27
N ALA A 108 -8.05 8.53 2.39
CA ALA A 108 -9.27 7.77 2.67
C ALA A 108 -9.89 8.08 4.05
N LEU A 109 -9.05 8.48 5.02
CA LEU A 109 -9.44 8.82 6.39
C LEU A 109 -9.59 10.34 6.62
N ALA A 110 -9.32 11.17 5.60
CA ALA A 110 -9.20 12.63 5.74
C ALA A 110 -8.25 13.02 6.90
N GLY A 111 -7.18 12.26 7.07
CA GLY A 111 -6.20 12.39 8.15
C GLY A 111 -4.95 13.17 7.74
N THR A 112 -4.05 13.39 8.70
CA THR A 112 -2.73 13.98 8.45
C THR A 112 -1.71 12.88 8.18
N LEU A 113 -0.99 12.99 7.05
CA LEU A 113 0.11 12.10 6.70
C LEU A 113 1.41 12.56 7.37
N TYR A 114 2.12 11.64 7.99
CA TYR A 114 3.48 11.80 8.50
C TYR A 114 4.39 10.85 7.70
N CYS A 115 5.24 11.44 6.85
CA CYS A 115 6.09 10.66 5.93
C CYS A 115 7.53 11.18 5.89
N ALA A 116 8.39 10.45 5.21
CA ALA A 116 9.74 10.90 4.92
C ALA A 116 9.84 11.33 3.44
N LEU A 117 10.61 12.36 3.19
CA LEU A 117 11.05 12.76 1.86
C LEU A 117 12.58 12.95 1.87
N GLY A 118 13.20 12.90 0.71
CA GLY A 118 14.60 13.24 0.54
C GLY A 118 14.88 14.73 0.76
N PRO A 119 16.09 15.21 0.41
CA PRO A 119 16.46 16.63 0.47
C PRO A 119 15.45 17.53 -0.28
N GLU A 120 15.46 18.82 0.01
CA GLU A 120 14.56 19.77 -0.66
C GLU A 120 14.82 19.92 -2.15
N ASP A 121 16.06 19.71 -2.56
CA ASP A 121 16.52 19.74 -3.96
C ASP A 121 16.37 18.39 -4.68
N ASP A 122 15.92 17.32 -3.99
CA ASP A 122 15.63 16.03 -4.62
C ASP A 122 14.41 16.16 -5.56
N PRO A 123 14.57 15.94 -6.88
CA PRO A 123 13.48 16.12 -7.84
C PRO A 123 12.26 15.23 -7.57
N ILE A 124 12.47 14.02 -7.06
CA ILE A 124 11.36 13.09 -6.75
C ILE A 124 10.58 13.60 -5.53
N SER A 125 11.27 14.09 -4.49
CA SER A 125 10.65 14.72 -3.33
C SER A 125 9.78 15.92 -3.70
N GLN A 126 10.26 16.76 -4.63
CA GLN A 126 9.51 17.93 -5.11
C GLN A 126 8.23 17.51 -5.85
N VAL A 127 8.31 16.47 -6.69
CA VAL A 127 7.13 15.93 -7.38
C VAL A 127 6.13 15.36 -6.38
N ILE A 128 6.58 14.57 -5.39
CA ILE A 128 5.68 14.00 -4.36
C ILE A 128 4.99 15.13 -3.58
N ALA A 129 5.73 16.14 -3.12
CA ALA A 129 5.15 17.28 -2.41
C ALA A 129 4.08 17.99 -3.25
N SER A 130 4.37 18.27 -4.53
CA SER A 130 3.41 18.86 -5.46
C SER A 130 2.17 17.98 -5.68
N LEU A 131 2.32 16.65 -5.67
CA LEU A 131 1.21 15.70 -5.77
C LEU A 131 0.35 15.72 -4.50
N LEU A 132 0.96 15.75 -3.32
CA LEU A 132 0.26 15.86 -2.03
C LEU A 132 -0.55 17.16 -1.95
N ASP A 133 0.05 18.28 -2.35
CA ASP A 133 -0.60 19.60 -2.37
C ASP A 133 -1.80 19.62 -3.35
N ARG A 134 -1.62 19.07 -4.56
CA ARG A 134 -2.71 18.95 -5.56
C ARG A 134 -3.90 18.14 -5.07
N GLN A 135 -3.64 17.10 -4.27
CA GLN A 135 -4.67 16.26 -3.68
C GLN A 135 -5.23 16.81 -2.36
N ALA A 136 -4.77 17.99 -1.94
CA ALA A 136 -5.15 18.64 -0.68
C ALA A 136 -4.97 17.73 0.55
N ILE A 137 -3.94 16.88 0.56
CA ILE A 137 -3.61 16.01 1.68
C ILE A 137 -2.83 16.83 2.71
N ALA A 138 -3.33 16.89 3.95
CA ALA A 138 -2.56 17.47 5.04
C ALA A 138 -1.37 16.55 5.37
N TYR A 139 -0.14 17.09 5.39
CA TYR A 139 1.05 16.30 5.68
C TYR A 139 2.12 17.05 6.47
N SER A 140 2.96 16.27 7.15
CA SER A 140 4.20 16.70 7.78
C SER A 140 5.32 15.74 7.38
N THR A 141 6.51 16.27 7.09
CA THR A 141 7.60 15.47 6.56
C THR A 141 8.85 15.50 7.43
N ILE A 142 9.56 14.36 7.44
CA ILE A 142 10.95 14.27 7.85
C ILE A 142 11.79 14.39 6.59
N ARG A 143 12.77 15.29 6.58
CA ARG A 143 13.76 15.38 5.50
C ARG A 143 14.96 14.52 5.82
N VAL A 144 15.32 13.61 4.89
CA VAL A 144 16.45 12.71 5.02
C VAL A 144 17.53 13.19 4.06
N ALA A 145 18.62 13.77 4.60
CA ALA A 145 19.60 14.51 3.81
C ALA A 145 20.34 13.68 2.76
N ASP A 146 20.66 12.42 3.10
CA ASP A 146 21.55 11.59 2.28
C ASP A 146 20.81 10.55 1.42
N HIS A 147 19.48 10.63 1.36
CA HIS A 147 18.66 9.65 0.64
C HIS A 147 17.53 10.37 -0.12
N GLY A 148 17.43 10.11 -1.42
CA GLY A 148 16.29 10.57 -2.23
C GLY A 148 14.98 9.96 -1.77
N ALA A 149 13.85 10.51 -2.24
CA ALA A 149 12.53 9.96 -1.95
C ALA A 149 12.33 8.58 -2.59
N ASP A 150 11.47 7.79 -1.98
CA ASP A 150 11.05 6.51 -2.54
C ASP A 150 10.12 6.71 -3.74
N TRP A 151 10.28 5.90 -4.78
CA TRP A 151 9.42 5.93 -5.95
C TRP A 151 9.32 4.57 -6.62
N THR A 152 8.33 4.40 -7.49
CA THR A 152 8.11 3.18 -8.27
C THR A 152 8.07 3.54 -9.76
N LEU A 153 8.82 2.80 -10.57
CA LEU A 153 8.64 2.75 -12.01
C LEU A 153 7.67 1.60 -12.33
N LEU A 154 6.51 1.95 -12.86
CA LEU A 154 5.52 0.98 -13.30
C LEU A 154 5.53 0.91 -14.82
N VAL A 155 6.14 -0.13 -15.39
CA VAL A 155 6.12 -0.38 -16.84
C VAL A 155 4.87 -1.18 -17.18
N SER A 156 4.04 -0.69 -18.13
CA SER A 156 2.78 -1.33 -18.49
C SER A 156 2.42 -1.11 -19.96
N SER A 157 1.99 -2.18 -20.63
CA SER A 157 1.38 -2.06 -21.95
C SER A 157 -0.10 -1.62 -21.90
N GLY A 158 -0.71 -1.61 -20.71
CA GLY A 158 -2.14 -1.37 -20.54
C GLY A 158 -3.04 -2.53 -20.99
N MET A 159 -2.45 -3.67 -21.35
CA MET A 159 -3.16 -4.86 -21.83
C MET A 159 -3.11 -5.98 -20.80
N HIS A 160 -4.26 -6.56 -20.46
CA HIS A 160 -4.38 -7.80 -19.66
C HIS A 160 -3.64 -7.81 -18.31
N GLY A 161 -3.48 -6.65 -17.64
CA GLY A 161 -2.76 -6.58 -16.36
C GLY A 161 -1.25 -6.74 -16.49
N ASP A 162 -0.69 -6.54 -17.68
CA ASP A 162 0.74 -6.55 -17.96
C ASP A 162 1.42 -5.35 -17.28
N LYS A 163 1.90 -5.57 -16.06
CA LYS A 163 2.56 -4.55 -15.22
C LYS A 163 3.85 -5.11 -14.64
N LEU A 164 4.90 -4.31 -14.67
CA LEU A 164 6.17 -4.58 -14.00
C LEU A 164 6.48 -3.41 -13.05
N PRO A 165 6.18 -3.54 -11.75
CA PRO A 165 6.55 -2.56 -10.75
C PRO A 165 8.01 -2.72 -10.33
N ILE A 166 8.78 -1.64 -10.35
CA ILE A 166 10.16 -1.56 -9.92
C ILE A 166 10.26 -0.49 -8.84
N GLY A 167 10.43 -0.92 -7.58
CA GLY A 167 10.50 -0.01 -6.43
C GLY A 167 11.93 0.46 -6.16
N PHE A 168 12.10 1.76 -6.08
CA PHE A 168 13.33 2.42 -5.65
C PHE A 168 13.15 2.85 -4.21
N ARG A 169 13.95 2.28 -3.31
CA ARG A 169 13.89 2.56 -1.87
C ARG A 169 14.96 3.58 -1.50
N GLY A 170 14.53 4.62 -0.81
CA GLY A 170 15.36 5.73 -0.42
C GLY A 170 15.15 6.11 1.05
N CYS A 171 14.58 7.27 1.28
CA CYS A 171 14.49 7.91 2.59
C CYS A 171 13.78 7.09 3.67
N HIS A 172 12.73 6.30 3.33
CA HIS A 172 12.02 5.48 4.32
C HIS A 172 12.87 4.32 4.87
N ALA A 173 13.83 3.81 4.09
CA ALA A 173 14.74 2.77 4.56
C ALA A 173 15.77 3.31 5.57
N ALA A 174 16.05 4.61 5.53
CA ALA A 174 17.01 5.28 6.41
C ALA A 174 16.39 5.77 7.73
N LEU A 175 15.07 5.63 7.93
CA LEU A 175 14.40 6.08 9.15
C LEU A 175 14.82 5.27 10.37
N ALA A 176 15.19 5.97 11.44
CA ALA A 176 15.37 5.39 12.77
C ALA A 176 14.03 5.22 13.48
N ALA A 177 13.98 4.38 14.51
CA ALA A 177 12.75 4.14 15.28
C ALA A 177 12.13 5.44 15.82
N GLY A 178 12.94 6.37 16.36
CA GLY A 178 12.49 7.65 16.91
C GLY A 178 12.25 8.77 15.91
N SER A 179 12.33 8.50 14.60
CA SER A 179 12.20 9.55 13.57
C SER A 179 10.86 10.30 13.64
N PHE A 180 9.80 9.67 14.11
CA PHE A 180 8.46 10.28 14.23
C PHE A 180 8.11 10.77 15.65
N ASP A 181 9.04 10.71 16.62
CA ASP A 181 8.79 11.10 18.03
C ASP A 181 8.16 12.49 18.21
N PRO A 182 8.53 13.53 17.42
CA PRO A 182 7.92 14.86 17.59
C PRO A 182 6.39 14.86 17.48
N TRP A 183 5.81 13.89 16.78
CA TRP A 183 4.35 13.82 16.56
C TRP A 183 3.67 12.75 17.40
N LEU A 184 4.42 11.78 17.96
CA LEU A 184 3.82 10.65 18.69
C LEU A 184 3.18 11.05 20.02
N SER A 185 3.59 12.19 20.61
CA SER A 185 2.97 12.74 21.82
C SER A 185 1.62 13.43 21.56
N LEU A 186 1.28 13.71 20.30
CA LEU A 186 0.02 14.36 19.95
C LEU A 186 -1.14 13.37 20.14
N PRO A 187 -2.20 13.76 20.87
CA PRO A 187 -3.36 12.90 21.05
C PRO A 187 -4.12 12.76 19.72
N CYS A 188 -4.63 11.55 19.41
CA CYS A 188 -5.42 11.29 18.22
C CYS A 188 -6.48 10.21 18.49
N ASP A 189 -7.54 10.22 17.68
CA ASP A 189 -8.56 9.17 17.73
C ASP A 189 -8.09 7.91 17.04
N LEU A 190 -7.29 8.07 15.97
CA LEU A 190 -6.80 6.99 15.13
C LEU A 190 -5.33 7.21 14.77
N ARG A 191 -4.49 6.21 15.03
CA ARG A 191 -3.10 6.13 14.59
C ARG A 191 -2.92 4.95 13.65
N VAL A 192 -2.49 5.22 12.44
CA VAL A 192 -2.22 4.21 11.42
C VAL A 192 -0.72 4.15 11.15
N ALA A 193 -0.11 2.97 11.22
CA ALA A 193 1.20 2.70 10.66
C ALA A 193 1.00 1.89 9.37
N ALA A 194 1.37 2.46 8.22
CA ALA A 194 1.17 1.86 6.92
C ALA A 194 2.51 1.58 6.24
N ALA A 195 2.77 0.33 5.87
CA ALA A 195 3.93 -0.11 5.10
C ALA A 195 5.30 0.46 5.58
N LEU A 196 5.45 0.73 6.86
CA LEU A 196 6.72 1.08 7.49
C LEU A 196 7.44 -0.17 7.98
N PRO A 197 8.79 -0.18 8.10
CA PRO A 197 9.52 -1.30 8.71
C PRO A 197 8.93 -1.71 10.07
N ASN A 198 8.87 -2.99 10.38
CA ASN A 198 8.21 -3.51 11.60
C ASN A 198 8.71 -2.83 12.87
N ARG A 199 10.03 -2.61 13.01
CA ARG A 199 10.62 -1.92 14.16
C ARG A 199 10.08 -0.49 14.33
N LEU A 200 9.91 0.23 13.22
CA LEU A 200 9.37 1.59 13.24
C LEU A 200 7.86 1.58 13.52
N ALA A 201 7.12 0.67 12.88
CA ALA A 201 5.69 0.49 13.13
C ALA A 201 5.41 0.14 14.60
N ALA A 202 6.21 -0.76 15.20
CA ALA A 202 6.12 -1.12 16.61
C ALA A 202 6.30 0.10 17.53
N HIS A 203 7.32 0.92 17.26
CA HIS A 203 7.57 2.16 18.01
C HIS A 203 6.40 3.13 17.94
N ILE A 204 5.88 3.37 16.72
CA ILE A 204 4.74 4.26 16.47
C ILE A 204 3.48 3.76 17.19
N LEU A 205 3.15 2.48 17.05
CA LEU A 205 1.91 1.90 17.60
C LEU A 205 1.95 1.70 19.12
N SER A 206 3.14 1.54 19.70
CA SER A 206 3.29 1.44 21.15
C SER A 206 3.26 2.79 21.86
N ALA A 207 3.42 3.91 21.14
CA ALA A 207 3.39 5.23 21.74
C ALA A 207 1.98 5.58 22.26
N PRO A 208 1.88 6.25 23.43
CA PRO A 208 0.60 6.62 24.04
C PRO A 208 -0.15 7.68 23.21
N GLY A 209 -1.40 7.96 23.57
CA GLY A 209 -2.17 9.09 23.01
C GLY A 209 -3.07 8.76 21.83
N ALA A 210 -3.11 7.52 21.35
CA ALA A 210 -4.07 7.07 20.34
C ALA A 210 -5.20 6.25 20.97
N SER A 211 -6.45 6.50 20.56
CA SER A 211 -7.60 5.70 20.99
C SER A 211 -7.72 4.39 20.20
N CYS A 212 -7.30 4.39 18.94
CA CYS A 212 -7.26 3.23 18.06
C CYS A 212 -5.93 3.16 17.31
N ARG A 213 -5.32 1.98 17.26
CA ARG A 213 -4.02 1.72 16.63
C ARG A 213 -4.18 0.68 15.53
N VAL A 214 -3.86 1.09 14.31
CA VAL A 214 -4.03 0.27 13.10
C VAL A 214 -2.68 0.00 12.46
N PHE A 215 -2.43 -1.26 12.14
CA PHE A 215 -1.32 -1.65 11.29
C PHE A 215 -1.82 -2.11 9.93
N ALA A 216 -1.29 -1.49 8.89
CA ALA A 216 -1.49 -1.86 7.49
C ALA A 216 -0.13 -2.27 6.90
N PRO A 217 0.26 -3.54 7.01
CA PRO A 217 1.54 -4.03 6.52
C PRO A 217 1.59 -4.11 5.00
N ALA A 218 2.79 -4.24 4.47
CA ALA A 218 3.07 -4.69 3.12
C ALA A 218 3.78 -6.05 3.18
N MET A 219 3.94 -6.73 2.05
CA MET A 219 4.59 -8.03 1.95
C MET A 219 5.93 -8.11 2.68
N ARG A 220 6.75 -7.04 2.63
CA ARG A 220 8.03 -6.97 3.34
C ARG A 220 7.91 -7.10 4.86
N ASN A 221 6.81 -6.59 5.43
CA ASN A 221 6.53 -6.68 6.86
C ASN A 221 6.26 -8.11 7.30
N MET A 222 5.59 -8.89 6.44
CA MET A 222 5.28 -10.29 6.68
C MET A 222 6.51 -11.20 6.58
N ARG A 223 7.54 -10.75 5.84
CA ARG A 223 8.81 -11.47 5.64
C ARG A 223 9.93 -11.02 6.57
N ASP A 224 9.68 -10.06 7.44
CA ASP A 224 10.71 -9.52 8.34
C ASP A 224 11.01 -10.48 9.48
N GLN A 225 12.05 -11.30 9.30
CA GLN A 225 12.54 -12.24 10.30
C GLN A 225 13.39 -11.58 11.40
N ALA A 226 13.88 -10.36 11.15
CA ALA A 226 14.69 -9.63 12.13
C ALA A 226 13.83 -8.98 13.21
N TYR A 227 12.56 -8.65 12.87
CA TYR A 227 11.61 -8.07 13.80
C TYR A 227 10.21 -8.62 13.53
N LEU A 228 9.87 -9.72 14.17
CA LEU A 228 8.62 -10.45 13.96
C LEU A 228 7.39 -9.59 14.31
N LEU A 229 6.32 -9.76 13.54
CA LEU A 229 5.06 -9.06 13.76
C LEU A 229 4.44 -9.42 15.12
N SER A 230 4.55 -10.67 15.56
CA SER A 230 4.06 -11.11 16.86
C SER A 230 4.69 -10.34 18.03
N SER A 231 5.94 -9.84 17.89
CA SER A 231 6.62 -9.14 18.97
C SER A 231 5.90 -7.85 19.41
N PHE A 232 5.11 -7.23 18.55
CA PHE A 232 4.35 -6.01 18.83
C PHE A 232 2.84 -6.09 18.52
N ALA A 233 2.34 -7.26 18.14
CA ALA A 233 0.93 -7.47 17.81
C ALA A 233 -0.04 -7.02 18.93
N GLY A 234 0.36 -7.10 20.20
CA GLY A 234 -0.42 -6.57 21.32
C GLY A 234 -0.57 -5.04 21.37
N SER A 235 0.20 -4.32 20.54
CA SER A 235 0.05 -2.87 20.35
C SER A 235 -0.86 -2.52 19.17
N ILE A 236 -1.50 -3.52 18.54
CA ILE A 236 -2.33 -3.36 17.35
C ILE A 236 -3.79 -3.66 17.72
N ASP A 237 -4.66 -2.67 17.61
CA ASP A 237 -6.10 -2.89 17.81
C ASP A 237 -6.74 -3.48 16.54
N LEU A 238 -6.22 -3.09 15.35
CA LEU A 238 -6.72 -3.59 14.08
C LEU A 238 -5.58 -3.83 13.09
N LEU A 239 -5.50 -5.05 12.56
CA LEU A 239 -4.58 -5.47 11.50
C LEU A 239 -5.36 -5.71 10.20
N CYS A 240 -5.01 -4.99 9.13
CA CYS A 240 -5.58 -5.20 7.80
C CYS A 240 -4.50 -5.61 6.81
N CYS A 241 -4.66 -6.79 6.19
CA CYS A 241 -3.75 -7.28 5.15
C CYS A 241 -4.52 -8.04 4.07
N ASN A 242 -3.85 -8.38 2.97
CA ASN A 242 -4.42 -9.29 1.98
C ASN A 242 -4.06 -10.75 2.28
N ARG A 243 -4.71 -11.69 1.60
CA ARG A 243 -4.50 -13.13 1.80
C ARG A 243 -3.05 -13.53 1.56
N GLN A 244 -2.41 -13.04 0.49
CA GLN A 244 -1.04 -13.39 0.16
C GLN A 244 -0.06 -12.92 1.23
N GLU A 245 -0.25 -11.71 1.76
CA GLU A 245 0.50 -11.19 2.90
C GLU A 245 0.29 -12.08 4.13
N TRP A 246 -0.96 -12.37 4.47
CA TRP A 246 -1.30 -13.19 5.63
C TRP A 246 -0.71 -14.61 5.55
N GLU A 247 -0.80 -15.26 4.40
CA GLU A 247 -0.26 -16.62 4.20
C GLU A 247 1.28 -16.66 4.22
N THR A 248 1.94 -15.54 3.95
CA THR A 248 3.41 -15.42 4.00
C THR A 248 3.93 -15.27 5.43
N LEU A 249 3.08 -14.86 6.38
CA LEU A 249 3.48 -14.63 7.76
C LEU A 249 3.67 -15.97 8.50
N ASP A 250 4.88 -16.21 9.03
CA ASP A 250 5.20 -17.47 9.72
C ASP A 250 4.54 -17.57 11.10
N ASP A 251 4.49 -16.47 11.85
CA ASP A 251 3.95 -16.37 13.21
C ASP A 251 2.46 -15.95 13.25
N ARG A 252 1.72 -16.18 12.16
CA ARG A 252 0.35 -15.68 11.94
C ARG A 252 -0.65 -16.06 13.01
N GLU A 253 -0.59 -17.28 13.57
CA GLU A 253 -1.54 -17.70 14.60
C GLU A 253 -1.29 -16.92 15.91
N GLU A 254 -0.05 -16.68 16.27
CA GLU A 254 0.28 -15.84 17.42
C GLU A 254 -0.17 -14.39 17.23
N VAL A 255 0.03 -13.84 16.03
CA VAL A 255 -0.45 -12.50 15.69
C VAL A 255 -1.98 -12.43 15.77
N ALA A 256 -2.70 -13.43 15.22
CA ALA A 256 -4.15 -13.47 15.23
C ALA A 256 -4.76 -13.47 16.64
N TRP A 257 -4.04 -14.04 17.63
CA TRP A 257 -4.48 -14.05 19.03
C TRP A 257 -4.19 -12.76 19.80
N ARG A 258 -3.25 -11.95 19.33
CA ARG A 258 -2.81 -10.73 20.02
C ARG A 258 -3.47 -9.46 19.54
N VAL A 259 -3.98 -9.45 18.30
CA VAL A 259 -4.69 -8.28 17.73
C VAL A 259 -6.17 -8.36 18.09
N SER A 260 -6.80 -7.22 18.40
CA SER A 260 -8.23 -7.19 18.74
C SER A 260 -9.11 -7.55 17.54
N ILE A 261 -8.76 -7.05 16.35
CA ILE A 261 -9.43 -7.37 15.09
C ILE A 261 -8.38 -7.62 14.00
N LEU A 262 -8.47 -8.78 13.36
CA LEU A 262 -7.73 -9.12 12.14
C LEU A 262 -8.69 -9.11 10.95
N VAL A 263 -8.34 -8.39 9.88
CA VAL A 263 -9.07 -8.44 8.61
C VAL A 263 -8.15 -8.89 7.49
N VAL A 264 -8.56 -9.92 6.77
CA VAL A 264 -7.85 -10.46 5.61
C VAL A 264 -8.73 -10.29 4.38
N THR A 265 -8.29 -9.49 3.42
CA THR A 265 -8.97 -9.31 2.13
C THR A 265 -8.45 -10.32 1.10
N ASP A 266 -9.31 -10.77 0.19
CA ASP A 266 -8.99 -11.80 -0.82
C ASP A 266 -9.58 -11.45 -2.20
N GLY A 267 -9.50 -10.17 -2.56
CA GLY A 267 -9.96 -9.69 -3.85
C GLY A 267 -11.39 -10.17 -4.20
N PRO A 268 -11.57 -10.89 -5.33
CA PRO A 268 -12.88 -11.39 -5.75
C PRO A 268 -13.52 -12.40 -4.79
N SER A 269 -12.73 -13.06 -3.94
CA SER A 269 -13.22 -14.02 -2.95
C SER A 269 -13.79 -13.34 -1.69
N GLY A 270 -13.68 -12.00 -1.60
CA GLY A 270 -14.22 -11.23 -0.48
C GLY A 270 -13.22 -11.01 0.65
N SER A 271 -13.68 -11.12 1.89
CA SER A 271 -12.85 -10.83 3.06
C SER A 271 -13.27 -11.67 4.27
N LEU A 272 -12.35 -11.81 5.20
CA LEU A 272 -12.55 -12.50 6.48
C LEU A 272 -12.10 -11.56 7.61
N ALA A 273 -12.91 -11.50 8.68
CA ALA A 273 -12.51 -10.89 9.94
C ALA A 273 -12.47 -11.93 11.06
N ARG A 274 -11.44 -11.85 11.93
CA ARG A 274 -11.34 -12.53 13.22
C ARG A 274 -11.33 -11.47 14.32
N PHE A 275 -12.04 -11.69 15.41
CA PHE A 275 -12.19 -10.75 16.51
C PHE A 275 -12.64 -11.47 17.79
N THR A 276 -12.66 -10.77 18.93
CA THR A 276 -13.26 -11.25 20.17
C THR A 276 -14.64 -10.63 20.36
N THR A 277 -15.64 -11.45 20.64
CA THR A 277 -17.02 -11.00 20.92
C THR A 277 -17.13 -10.36 22.30
N PRO A 278 -18.19 -9.59 22.61
CA PRO A 278 -18.44 -9.07 23.95
C PRO A 278 -18.54 -10.14 25.06
N GLN A 279 -18.81 -11.38 24.68
CA GLN A 279 -18.83 -12.53 25.61
C GLN A 279 -17.45 -13.12 25.87
N GLY A 280 -16.40 -12.57 25.21
CA GLY A 280 -15.01 -13.06 25.30
C GLY A 280 -14.70 -14.25 24.38
N GLU A 281 -15.62 -14.58 23.47
CA GLU A 281 -15.48 -15.71 22.57
C GLU A 281 -14.86 -15.31 21.23
N PRO A 282 -14.06 -16.20 20.56
CA PRO A 282 -13.55 -15.95 19.23
C PRO A 282 -14.68 -15.83 18.21
N GLY A 283 -14.75 -14.72 17.49
CA GLY A 283 -15.66 -14.49 16.37
C GLY A 283 -14.95 -14.58 15.03
N THR A 284 -15.66 -15.10 14.03
CA THR A 284 -15.18 -15.10 12.63
C THR A 284 -16.35 -14.76 11.72
N ILE A 285 -16.14 -13.78 10.84
CA ILE A 285 -17.10 -13.37 9.83
C ILE A 285 -16.45 -13.39 8.45
N ARG A 286 -17.19 -13.90 7.46
CA ARG A 286 -16.85 -13.81 6.04
C ARG A 286 -17.89 -12.96 5.33
N VAL A 287 -17.39 -12.09 4.43
CA VAL A 287 -18.25 -11.27 3.56
C VAL A 287 -17.75 -11.45 2.12
N PRO A 288 -18.63 -11.74 1.17
CA PRO A 288 -18.24 -11.83 -0.24
C PRO A 288 -17.78 -10.46 -0.77
N ALA A 289 -17.07 -10.45 -1.88
CA ALA A 289 -16.78 -9.22 -2.59
C ALA A 289 -18.09 -8.55 -3.03
N PHE A 290 -18.09 -7.23 -3.05
CA PHE A 290 -19.25 -6.47 -3.54
C PHE A 290 -19.47 -6.75 -5.03
N PRO A 291 -20.70 -7.03 -5.50
CA PRO A 291 -20.99 -7.38 -6.88
C PRO A 291 -20.56 -6.28 -7.87
N ARG A 292 -19.97 -6.68 -8.97
CA ARG A 292 -19.53 -5.76 -10.04
C ARG A 292 -19.93 -6.31 -11.39
N ASN A 293 -20.37 -5.41 -12.29
CA ASN A 293 -20.82 -5.76 -13.65
C ASN A 293 -19.69 -5.62 -14.69
N ARG A 294 -18.51 -5.17 -14.28
CA ARG A 294 -17.37 -4.92 -15.19
C ARG A 294 -16.04 -5.22 -14.49
N PRO A 295 -14.99 -5.55 -15.27
CA PRO A 295 -13.66 -5.72 -14.70
C PRO A 295 -13.13 -4.42 -14.09
N PRO A 296 -12.21 -4.49 -13.11
CA PRO A 296 -11.60 -3.31 -12.52
C PRO A 296 -10.81 -2.51 -13.57
N ARG A 297 -10.89 -1.18 -13.46
CA ARG A 297 -10.04 -0.27 -14.27
C ARG A 297 -8.65 -0.14 -13.66
N ASP A 298 -8.61 -0.07 -12.34
CA ASP A 298 -7.37 -0.04 -11.54
C ASP A 298 -7.61 -0.84 -10.25
N THR A 299 -6.65 -1.65 -9.85
CA THR A 299 -6.69 -2.43 -8.61
C THR A 299 -5.98 -1.75 -7.45
N ASN A 300 -5.32 -0.64 -7.71
CA ASN A 300 -4.66 0.14 -6.67
C ASN A 300 -5.69 0.73 -5.70
N ARG A 301 -5.31 0.93 -4.45
CA ARG A 301 -6.09 1.61 -3.40
C ARG A 301 -7.36 0.88 -2.92
N ALA A 302 -7.71 -0.27 -3.50
CA ALA A 302 -8.89 -1.03 -3.04
C ALA A 302 -8.71 -1.52 -1.59
N GLY A 303 -7.50 -1.91 -1.21
CA GLY A 303 -7.16 -2.31 0.16
C GLY A 303 -7.31 -1.15 1.15
N GLU A 304 -6.78 0.02 0.82
CA GLU A 304 -6.89 1.23 1.64
C GLU A 304 -8.34 1.71 1.77
N ALA A 305 -9.10 1.67 0.66
CA ALA A 305 -10.53 2.00 0.68
C ALA A 305 -11.33 1.06 1.59
N PHE A 306 -11.05 -0.24 1.49
CA PHE A 306 -11.66 -1.25 2.36
C PHE A 306 -11.33 -0.96 3.83
N ALA A 307 -10.04 -0.89 4.17
CA ALA A 307 -9.59 -0.75 5.54
C ALA A 307 -10.04 0.57 6.17
N ALA A 308 -9.90 1.70 5.46
CA ALA A 308 -10.33 3.00 5.96
C ALA A 308 -11.85 3.05 6.21
N THR A 309 -12.66 2.50 5.30
CA THR A 309 -14.11 2.44 5.48
C THR A 309 -14.51 1.50 6.62
N PHE A 310 -13.84 0.36 6.76
CA PHE A 310 -14.05 -0.58 7.85
C PHE A 310 -13.80 0.10 9.21
N ILE A 311 -12.62 0.72 9.38
CA ILE A 311 -12.21 1.43 10.60
C ILE A 311 -13.19 2.56 10.92
N SER A 312 -13.47 3.42 9.95
CA SER A 312 -14.36 4.58 10.13
C SER A 312 -15.76 4.14 10.52
N THR A 313 -16.26 3.04 9.96
CA THR A 313 -17.57 2.50 10.31
C THR A 313 -17.59 1.97 11.75
N LEU A 314 -16.60 1.20 12.17
CA LEU A 314 -16.50 0.71 13.55
C LEU A 314 -16.47 1.86 14.56
N LEU A 315 -15.60 2.84 14.36
CA LEU A 315 -15.41 3.96 15.28
C LEU A 315 -16.66 4.88 15.31
N SER A 316 -17.28 5.15 14.16
CA SER A 316 -18.49 5.99 14.10
C SER A 316 -19.70 5.35 14.77
N GLN A 317 -19.73 4.02 14.85
CA GLN A 317 -20.78 3.26 15.54
C GLN A 317 -20.40 2.89 16.98
N GLY A 318 -19.37 3.53 17.53
CA GLY A 318 -19.07 3.47 18.96
C GLY A 318 -18.20 2.31 19.41
N TRP A 319 -17.52 1.60 18.48
CA TRP A 319 -16.50 0.62 18.89
C TRP A 319 -15.41 1.30 19.71
N GLN A 320 -15.08 0.68 20.85
CA GLN A 320 -14.05 1.12 21.77
C GLN A 320 -12.89 0.13 21.70
N PRO A 321 -11.77 0.45 21.00
CA PRO A 321 -10.64 -0.47 20.85
C PRO A 321 -10.06 -0.97 22.18
N ALA A 322 -10.00 -0.10 23.18
CA ALA A 322 -9.49 -0.45 24.51
C ALA A 322 -10.28 -1.58 25.20
N SER A 323 -11.51 -1.88 24.77
CA SER A 323 -12.27 -3.01 25.30
C SER A 323 -11.75 -4.37 24.83
N GLY A 324 -11.02 -4.40 23.72
CA GLY A 324 -10.55 -5.63 23.07
C GLY A 324 -11.67 -6.48 22.43
N VAL A 325 -12.94 -6.04 22.55
CA VAL A 325 -14.10 -6.80 22.08
C VAL A 325 -14.96 -5.98 21.10
N VAL A 326 -15.69 -6.66 20.20
CA VAL A 326 -16.57 -6.02 19.23
C VAL A 326 -17.78 -6.90 18.91
N ALA A 327 -18.96 -6.28 18.73
CA ALA A 327 -20.18 -6.99 18.35
C ALA A 327 -20.08 -7.54 16.91
N ALA A 328 -20.50 -8.79 16.71
CA ALA A 328 -20.43 -9.47 15.41
C ALA A 328 -21.22 -8.73 14.32
N ASP A 329 -22.40 -8.19 14.64
CA ASP A 329 -23.23 -7.47 13.68
C ASP A 329 -22.54 -6.16 13.22
N LEU A 330 -21.85 -5.46 14.14
CA LEU A 330 -21.09 -4.27 13.81
C LEU A 330 -19.92 -4.60 12.85
N VAL A 331 -19.18 -5.68 13.12
CA VAL A 331 -18.11 -6.15 12.22
C VAL A 331 -18.66 -6.48 10.84
N ARG A 332 -19.79 -7.21 10.78
CA ARG A 332 -20.45 -7.57 9.51
C ARG A 332 -20.87 -6.34 8.72
N GLN A 333 -21.51 -5.36 9.35
CA GLN A 333 -21.93 -4.12 8.71
C GLN A 333 -20.72 -3.33 8.18
N ALA A 334 -19.66 -3.21 8.99
CA ALA A 334 -18.45 -2.52 8.60
C ALA A 334 -17.76 -3.21 7.41
N MET A 335 -17.72 -4.55 7.36
CA MET A 335 -17.15 -5.31 6.24
C MET A 335 -17.98 -5.13 4.95
N ILE A 336 -19.30 -5.12 5.02
CA ILE A 336 -20.16 -4.91 3.85
C ILE A 336 -19.92 -3.51 3.27
N ARG A 337 -19.90 -2.48 4.11
CA ARG A 337 -19.59 -1.10 3.68
C ARG A 337 -18.18 -0.99 3.08
N ALA A 338 -17.20 -1.63 3.69
CA ALA A 338 -15.83 -1.67 3.23
C ALA A 338 -15.70 -2.37 1.86
N ALA A 339 -16.42 -3.47 1.64
CA ALA A 339 -16.45 -4.17 0.34
C ALA A 339 -17.06 -3.29 -0.77
N ALA A 340 -18.12 -2.52 -0.47
CA ALA A 340 -18.69 -1.56 -1.41
C ALA A 340 -17.71 -0.42 -1.74
N ALA A 341 -17.03 0.14 -0.73
CA ALA A 341 -16.02 1.17 -0.94
C ALA A 341 -14.86 0.69 -1.84
N ALA A 342 -14.34 -0.51 -1.57
CA ALA A 342 -13.31 -1.13 -2.39
C ALA A 342 -13.78 -1.30 -3.85
N ALA A 343 -15.02 -1.77 -4.06
CA ALA A 343 -15.58 -1.95 -5.40
C ALA A 343 -15.71 -0.62 -6.17
N LEU A 344 -16.09 0.46 -5.49
CA LEU A 344 -16.20 1.78 -6.10
C LEU A 344 -14.83 2.34 -6.52
N VAL A 345 -13.77 2.10 -5.73
CA VAL A 345 -12.40 2.52 -6.08
C VAL A 345 -11.90 1.80 -7.33
N LEU A 346 -12.23 0.52 -7.51
CA LEU A 346 -11.82 -0.28 -8.68
C LEU A 346 -12.32 0.29 -10.02
N ASP A 347 -13.32 1.19 -10.00
CA ASP A 347 -13.84 1.88 -11.20
C ASP A 347 -13.13 3.21 -11.49
N ARG A 348 -12.26 3.68 -10.60
CA ARG A 348 -11.56 4.95 -10.71
C ARG A 348 -10.20 4.79 -11.38
N THR A 349 -9.74 5.87 -12.01
CA THR A 349 -8.40 5.98 -12.59
C THR A 349 -7.61 7.13 -11.97
N ASP A 350 -8.26 7.94 -11.12
CA ASP A 350 -7.68 9.06 -10.38
C ASP A 350 -7.31 8.64 -8.94
N PHE A 351 -6.44 9.41 -8.31
CA PHE A 351 -6.12 9.24 -6.89
C PHE A 351 -7.27 9.80 -6.04
N GLY A 352 -8.20 8.92 -5.64
CA GLY A 352 -9.35 9.34 -4.86
C GLY A 352 -10.10 8.16 -4.26
N PHE A 353 -10.93 8.46 -3.25
CA PHE A 353 -11.74 7.49 -2.51
C PHE A 353 -13.21 7.87 -2.56
N PRO A 354 -14.15 6.91 -2.46
CA PRO A 354 -15.56 7.20 -2.49
C PRO A 354 -15.98 7.96 -1.22
N ALA A 355 -16.82 8.98 -1.40
CA ALA A 355 -17.47 9.63 -0.27
C ALA A 355 -18.45 8.67 0.42
N PRO A 356 -18.72 8.84 1.73
CA PRO A 356 -19.64 7.99 2.48
C PRO A 356 -21.02 7.86 1.82
N GLU A 357 -21.54 8.94 1.25
CA GLU A 357 -22.82 9.00 0.56
C GLU A 357 -22.85 8.10 -0.69
N ALA A 358 -21.74 8.02 -1.43
CA ALA A 358 -21.62 7.14 -2.59
C ALA A 358 -21.64 5.67 -2.17
N ILE A 359 -21.05 5.32 -1.02
CA ILE A 359 -21.11 3.98 -0.45
C ILE A 359 -22.55 3.66 -0.03
N ASP A 360 -23.24 4.60 0.62
CA ASP A 360 -24.64 4.41 1.05
C ASP A 360 -25.59 4.22 -0.15
N ILE A 361 -25.35 4.93 -1.23
CA ILE A 361 -26.11 4.74 -2.49
C ILE A 361 -25.86 3.35 -3.08
N ALA A 362 -24.61 2.89 -3.10
CA ALA A 362 -24.26 1.58 -3.65
C ALA A 362 -24.87 0.41 -2.84
N LEU A 363 -25.18 0.61 -1.57
CA LEU A 363 -25.74 -0.41 -0.67
C LEU A 363 -27.29 -0.47 -0.69
N ARG A 364 -27.96 0.45 -1.35
CA ARG A 364 -29.43 0.46 -1.56
C ARG A 364 -29.86 -0.38 -2.75
#